data_f7046de94c65a036e022e6deabab03c4
#
_entry.id   f7046de94c65a036e022e6deabab03c4
#
_cell.length_a   1.000
_cell.length_b   1.000
_cell.length_c   1.000
_cell.angle_alpha   90.00
_cell.angle_beta   90.00
_cell.angle_gamma   90.00
#
_symmetry.space_group_name_H-M   'P 1'
#
loop_
_entity.id
_entity.type
_entity.pdbx_description
1 polymer ?
#
loop_
_entity_poly.entity_id
_entity_poly.type
_entity_poly.pdbx_seq_one_letter_code
_entity_poly.pdbx_strand_id
1 'polypeptide(L)' 'MDPQPTSLRNELDLLTEQELAAYLKICRRQLYNWRMAGLIPYFKMGKAVRFRVADVAGAIEKMRMG' A
#
# COMPACT_ATOMS: atom_id res chain seq x y z
N MET A 1 10.38 -17.07 4.72
CA MET A 1 9.91 -16.22 5.32
C MET A 1 10.51 -14.98 5.05
N ASP A 2 9.89 -14.16 5.00
CA ASP A 2 10.34 -13.00 4.73
C ASP A 2 11.01 -12.38 5.81
N PRO A 3 12.21 -12.35 5.83
CA PRO A 3 12.87 -11.78 6.91
C PRO A 3 12.82 -10.31 6.87
N GLN A 4 11.76 -9.78 6.48
CA GLN A 4 11.61 -8.42 6.45
C GLN A 4 12.12 -7.78 7.66
N PRO A 5 13.04 -6.92 7.61
CA PRO A 5 13.54 -6.22 8.79
C PRO A 5 12.44 -5.32 9.28
N THR A 6 11.87 -5.73 10.35
CA THR A 6 10.78 -4.99 10.92
C THR A 6 11.14 -3.55 11.23
N SER A 7 12.32 -3.34 11.75
CA SER A 7 12.69 -1.97 12.10
C SER A 7 12.77 -1.08 10.88
N LEU A 8 13.27 -1.61 9.78
CA LEU A 8 13.36 -0.82 8.57
C LEU A 8 11.99 -0.46 8.06
N ARG A 9 11.09 -1.41 8.08
CA ARG A 9 9.75 -1.17 7.62
C ARG A 9 9.05 -0.13 8.48
N ASN A 10 9.26 -0.22 9.79
CA ASN A 10 8.64 0.74 10.68
C ASN A 10 9.17 2.14 10.47
N GLU A 11 10.46 2.25 10.23
CA GLU A 11 11.05 3.56 10.02
C GLU A 11 10.52 4.23 8.77
N LEU A 12 10.39 3.45 7.70
CA LEU A 12 9.94 4.01 6.45
C LEU A 12 8.43 4.00 6.33
N ASP A 13 7.78 3.22 7.19
CA ASP A 13 6.32 3.16 7.18
C ASP A 13 5.81 2.72 5.81
N LEU A 14 6.52 1.82 5.16
CA LEU A 14 6.15 1.32 3.86
C LEU A 14 5.61 -0.09 3.93
N LEU A 15 4.64 -0.38 3.10
CA LEU A 15 4.02 -1.70 3.04
C LEU A 15 4.15 -2.26 1.64
N THR A 16 4.24 -3.58 1.56
CA THR A 16 4.20 -4.21 0.26
C THR A 16 2.74 -4.26 -0.19
N GLU A 17 2.54 -4.61 -1.44
CA GLU A 17 1.19 -4.71 -1.97
C GLU A 17 0.37 -5.73 -1.19
N GLN A 18 0.99 -6.86 -0.87
CA GLN A 18 0.30 -7.90 -0.14
C GLN A 18 -0.05 -7.43 1.27
N GLU A 19 0.88 -6.74 1.91
CA GLU A 19 0.63 -6.25 3.26
C GLU A 19 -0.49 -5.21 3.26
N LEU A 20 -0.49 -4.35 2.27
CA LEU A 20 -1.52 -3.32 2.21
C LEU A 20 -2.89 -3.93 1.94
N ALA A 21 -2.95 -4.90 1.06
CA ALA A 21 -4.22 -5.55 0.77
C ALA A 21 -4.79 -6.20 2.04
N ALA A 22 -3.93 -6.84 2.82
CA ALA A 22 -4.36 -7.43 4.06
C ALA A 22 -4.81 -6.37 5.05
N TYR A 23 -4.09 -5.27 5.09
CA TYR A 23 -4.42 -4.17 5.98
C TYR A 23 -5.80 -3.59 5.66
N LEU A 24 -6.10 -3.46 4.37
CA LEU A 24 -7.38 -2.91 3.93
C LEU A 24 -8.46 -3.99 3.84
N LYS A 25 -8.07 -5.25 4.02
CA LYS A 25 -9.01 -6.37 3.95
C LYS A 25 -9.67 -6.48 2.59
N ILE A 26 -8.87 -6.29 1.56
CA ILE A 26 -9.35 -6.47 0.20
C ILE A 26 -8.40 -7.43 -0.49
N CYS A 27 -8.79 -7.94 -1.65
CA CYS A 27 -7.92 -8.86 -2.36
C CYS A 27 -6.87 -8.06 -3.13
N ARG A 28 -5.79 -8.72 -3.48
CA ARG A 28 -4.70 -8.04 -4.16
C ARG A 28 -5.14 -7.52 -5.52
N ARG A 29 -6.05 -8.21 -6.15
CA ARG A 29 -6.52 -7.77 -7.45
C ARG A 29 -7.25 -6.44 -7.35
N GLN A 30 -8.05 -6.29 -6.31
CA GLN A 30 -8.73 -5.04 -6.10
C GLN A 30 -7.75 -3.90 -5.87
N LEU A 31 -6.72 -4.18 -5.08
CA LEU A 31 -5.69 -3.18 -4.83
C LEU A 31 -4.95 -2.83 -6.10
N TYR A 32 -4.64 -3.83 -6.90
CA TYR A 32 -3.97 -3.61 -8.17
C TYR A 32 -4.81 -2.70 -9.06
N ASN A 33 -6.11 -2.94 -9.12
CA ASN A 33 -6.98 -2.13 -9.94
C ASN A 33 -6.99 -0.68 -9.47
N TRP A 34 -7.04 -0.49 -8.16
CA TRP A 34 -7.01 0.86 -7.61
C TRP A 34 -5.70 1.56 -7.93
N ARG A 35 -4.61 0.82 -7.83
CA ARG A 35 -3.30 1.39 -8.11
C ARG A 35 -3.19 1.80 -9.57
N MET A 36 -3.63 0.94 -10.47
CA MET A 36 -3.55 1.24 -11.89
C MET A 36 -4.50 2.36 -12.28
N ALA A 37 -5.55 2.56 -11.52
CA ALA A 37 -6.48 3.65 -11.79
C ALA A 37 -6.00 4.96 -11.21
N GLY A 38 -4.90 4.95 -10.50
CA GLY A 38 -4.36 6.17 -9.92
C GLY A 38 -5.07 6.59 -8.65
N LEU A 39 -5.82 5.69 -8.03
CA LEU A 39 -6.55 6.03 -6.82
C LEU A 39 -5.68 5.91 -5.57
N ILE A 40 -4.65 5.11 -5.63
CA ILE A 40 -3.78 4.86 -4.48
C ILE A 40 -2.35 5.25 -4.86
N PRO A 41 -1.72 6.12 -4.11
CA PRO A 41 -0.34 6.50 -4.40
C PRO A 41 0.60 5.36 -4.01
N TYR A 42 1.67 5.22 -4.72
CA TYR A 42 2.63 4.17 -4.44
C TYR A 42 4.03 4.63 -4.84
N PHE A 43 5.02 3.89 -4.35
CA PHE A 43 6.41 4.17 -4.68
C PHE A 43 6.95 2.98 -5.43
N LYS A 44 7.60 3.23 -6.55
CA LYS A 44 8.23 2.16 -7.28
C LYS A 44 9.73 2.31 -7.17
N MET A 45 10.35 1.31 -6.55
CA MET A 45 11.78 1.31 -6.36
C MET A 45 12.34 0.14 -7.11
N GLY A 46 12.83 0.39 -8.32
CA GLY A 46 13.29 -0.69 -9.16
C GLY A 46 12.12 -1.59 -9.51
N LYS A 47 12.19 -2.84 -9.11
CA LYS A 47 11.10 -3.77 -9.35
C LYS A 47 10.13 -3.87 -8.18
N ALA A 48 10.43 -3.17 -7.12
CA ALA A 48 9.61 -3.27 -5.93
C ALA A 48 8.60 -2.15 -5.88
N VAL A 49 7.40 -2.49 -5.46
CA VAL A 49 6.34 -1.51 -5.29
C VAL A 49 6.00 -1.44 -3.81
N ARG A 50 5.96 -0.25 -3.27
CA ARG A 50 5.68 -0.06 -1.86
C ARG A 50 4.64 1.04 -1.69
N PHE A 51 3.97 1.00 -0.57
CA PHE A 51 2.93 1.98 -0.26
C PHE A 51 3.20 2.60 1.10
N ARG A 52 2.91 3.87 1.23
CA ARG A 52 3.08 4.54 2.51
C ARG A 52 1.70 4.64 3.16
N VAL A 53 1.62 4.19 4.39
CA VAL A 53 0.34 4.15 5.09
C VAL A 53 -0.34 5.52 5.13
N ALA A 54 0.42 6.55 5.42
CA ALA A 54 -0.16 7.90 5.51
C ALA A 54 -0.76 8.35 4.18
N ASP A 55 -0.04 8.08 3.09
CA ASP A 55 -0.53 8.48 1.78
C ASP A 55 -1.77 7.69 1.40
N VAL A 56 -1.76 6.40 1.72
CA VAL A 56 -2.89 5.54 1.39
C VAL A 56 -4.11 5.94 2.20
N ALA A 57 -3.90 6.29 3.46
CA ALA A 57 -5.02 6.71 4.31
C ALA A 57 -5.67 7.96 3.72
N GLY A 58 -4.86 8.89 3.25
CA GLY A 58 -5.40 10.09 2.63
C GLY A 58 -6.19 9.79 1.37
N ALA A 59 -5.68 8.84 0.57
CA ALA A 59 -6.37 8.47 -0.66
C ALA A 59 -7.71 7.81 -0.36
N ILE A 60 -7.73 6.96 0.67
CA ILE A 60 -8.95 6.28 1.05
C ILE A 60 -9.99 7.26 1.55
N GLU A 61 -9.54 8.29 2.27
CA GLU A 61 -10.47 9.31 2.73
C GLU A 61 -11.15 9.99 1.55
N LYS A 62 -10.42 10.19 0.47
CA LYS A 62 -11.02 10.82 -0.70
C LYS A 62 -12.01 9.91 -1.39
N MET A 63 -11.91 8.61 -1.17
CA MET A 63 -12.83 7.67 -1.78
C MET A 63 -14.06 7.45 -0.91
N ARG A 64 -14.06 8.03 0.27
CA ARG A 64 -15.17 7.82 1.17
C ARG A 64 -16.43 8.45 0.61
N MET A 65 -17.51 7.69 0.70
CA MET A 65 -18.78 8.19 0.18
C MET A 65 -19.63 8.68 1.31
N GLY A 66 -20.03 9.79 1.27
CA GLY A 66 -20.97 10.28 2.24
C GLY A 66 -20.47 10.81 3.44
#